data_b52096f07ca54fff481e659e14850353
#
_entry.id   b52096f07ca54fff481e659e14850353
#
_cell.length_a   1.000
_cell.length_b   1.000
_cell.length_c   1.000
_cell.angle_alpha   90.00
_cell.angle_beta   90.00
_cell.angle_gamma   90.00
#
_symmetry.space_group_name_H-M   'P 1'
#
loop_
_entity.id
_entity.type
_entity.pdbx_description
1 polymer ?
#
loop_
_entity_poly.entity_id
_entity_poly.type
_entity_poly.pdbx_seq_one_letter_code
_entity_poly.pdbx_strand_id
1 'polypeptide(L)'
;VGSEMCIRDRYLLRGRDVEFAKRSFHVAAAFGFASICSVIVLGDESGYSIGHAQQTKLATIEAMWETEPPPASFNLIASINEQEQKNNWAIHIPYAMGIIGTRSFDTPILGIHDLKDLNREKIIDGQQAVVLLEQLREDKENADLIKAFNTHKDNLGFGLLLGKYTADIANATPQMIEQAVEDSIPRVTPMFWSFRVMVGLGFLMLALFSLCLFYTIKGGYMDKRWLLKFAVIMLPAPWIASEMGWFVSEYGRQPWTVYGVLPTHLSVSNISATSVFWSLAGFVGFYTLLLIVEIYLMQKYVRLGPASLGTGRYDGEQPAIDKLPAPTGGVSNAI
;
A
#
# COMPACT_ATOMS: atom_id res chain seq x y z
N VAL A 1 -8.41 -9.61 -11.85
CA VAL A 1 -7.50 -10.39 -12.72
C VAL A 1 -6.92 -11.60 -11.96
N GLY A 2 -6.42 -11.44 -10.74
CA GLY A 2 -5.82 -12.54 -9.96
C GLY A 2 -6.80 -13.68 -9.63
N SER A 3 -7.99 -13.35 -9.10
CA SER A 3 -9.00 -14.36 -8.72
C SER A 3 -9.56 -15.14 -9.91
N GLU A 4 -9.77 -14.47 -11.03
CA GLU A 4 -10.23 -15.12 -12.26
C GLU A 4 -9.18 -16.08 -12.83
N MET A 5 -7.88 -15.71 -12.76
CA MET A 5 -6.80 -16.54 -13.24
C MET A 5 -6.75 -17.90 -12.52
N CYS A 6 -7.00 -17.92 -11.22
CA CYS A 6 -6.92 -19.12 -10.41
C CYS A 6 -8.05 -20.14 -10.62
N ILE A 7 -9.27 -19.64 -10.86
CA ILE A 7 -10.37 -20.53 -11.27
C ILE A 7 -9.98 -21.25 -12.58
N ARG A 8 -9.40 -20.55 -13.52
CA ARG A 8 -8.97 -21.04 -14.83
C ARG A 8 -7.79 -21.99 -14.73
N ASP A 9 -6.76 -21.66 -13.95
CA ASP A 9 -5.59 -22.52 -13.74
C ASP A 9 -5.99 -23.83 -13.07
N ARG A 10 -6.96 -23.79 -12.16
CA ARG A 10 -7.53 -24.99 -11.55
C ARG A 10 -8.31 -25.82 -12.55
N TYR A 11 -9.04 -25.21 -13.51
CA TYR A 11 -9.70 -25.93 -14.60
C TYR A 11 -8.67 -26.58 -15.53
N LEU A 12 -7.60 -25.87 -15.90
CA LEU A 12 -6.49 -26.40 -16.68
C LEU A 12 -5.80 -27.58 -15.98
N LEU A 13 -5.53 -27.45 -14.68
CA LEU A 13 -4.91 -28.51 -13.87
C LEU A 13 -5.80 -29.78 -13.77
N ARG A 14 -7.12 -29.61 -13.82
CA ARG A 14 -8.11 -30.68 -13.72
C ARG A 14 -8.61 -31.20 -15.07
N GLY A 15 -8.24 -30.56 -16.17
CA GLY A 15 -8.68 -30.91 -17.51
C GLY A 15 -10.18 -30.68 -17.77
N ARG A 16 -10.82 -29.73 -17.07
CA ARG A 16 -12.22 -29.33 -17.24
C ARG A 16 -12.33 -28.02 -18.01
N ASP A 17 -13.33 -27.93 -18.92
CA ASP A 17 -13.62 -26.71 -19.69
C ASP A 17 -12.37 -26.04 -20.29
N VAL A 18 -11.49 -26.87 -20.86
CA VAL A 18 -10.13 -26.51 -21.27
C VAL A 18 -10.11 -25.35 -22.27
N GLU A 19 -11.02 -25.30 -23.24
CA GLU A 19 -11.05 -24.25 -24.26
C GLU A 19 -11.42 -22.87 -23.65
N PHE A 20 -12.39 -22.86 -22.74
CA PHE A 20 -12.74 -21.66 -21.99
C PHE A 20 -11.55 -21.21 -21.14
N ALA A 21 -10.94 -22.13 -20.42
CA ALA A 21 -9.80 -21.85 -19.55
C ALA A 21 -8.58 -21.31 -20.34
N LYS A 22 -8.29 -21.85 -21.52
CA LYS A 22 -7.21 -21.39 -22.42
C LYS A 22 -7.42 -19.93 -22.84
N ARG A 23 -8.58 -19.62 -23.42
CA ARG A 23 -8.89 -18.25 -23.88
C ARG A 23 -8.77 -17.26 -22.73
N SER A 24 -9.34 -17.61 -21.60
CA SER A 24 -9.28 -16.81 -20.39
C SER A 24 -7.85 -16.63 -19.87
N PHE A 25 -7.01 -17.69 -19.91
CA PHE A 25 -5.61 -17.60 -19.48
C PHE A 25 -4.81 -16.62 -20.35
N HIS A 26 -5.00 -16.63 -21.67
CA HIS A 26 -4.32 -15.70 -22.58
C HIS A 26 -4.66 -14.25 -22.26
N VAL A 27 -5.95 -13.94 -22.08
CA VAL A 27 -6.41 -12.60 -21.73
C VAL A 27 -5.82 -12.18 -20.38
N ALA A 28 -5.89 -13.06 -19.36
CA ALA A 28 -5.39 -12.75 -18.03
C ALA A 28 -3.86 -12.57 -17.99
N ALA A 29 -3.10 -13.35 -18.77
CA ALA A 29 -1.65 -13.18 -18.86
C ALA A 29 -1.27 -11.80 -19.45
N ALA A 30 -1.93 -11.39 -20.55
CA ALA A 30 -1.65 -10.13 -21.21
C ALA A 30 -2.03 -8.92 -20.32
N PHE A 31 -3.26 -8.91 -19.80
CA PHE A 31 -3.72 -7.83 -18.93
C PHE A 31 -3.00 -7.80 -17.57
N GLY A 32 -2.67 -8.98 -17.02
CA GLY A 32 -1.88 -9.06 -15.78
C GLY A 32 -0.48 -8.48 -15.94
N PHE A 33 0.18 -8.79 -17.06
CA PHE A 33 1.49 -8.21 -17.38
C PHE A 33 1.40 -6.69 -17.56
N ALA A 34 0.45 -6.20 -18.35
CA ALA A 34 0.24 -4.76 -18.54
C ALA A 34 -0.06 -4.03 -17.22
N SER A 35 -0.90 -4.63 -16.37
CA SER A 35 -1.24 -4.10 -15.04
C SER A 35 -0.02 -3.97 -14.13
N ILE A 36 0.80 -5.02 -14.01
CA ILE A 36 1.97 -4.97 -13.14
C ILE A 36 3.02 -3.97 -13.66
N CYS A 37 3.21 -3.85 -14.97
CA CYS A 37 4.06 -2.81 -15.55
C CYS A 37 3.56 -1.40 -15.20
N SER A 38 2.25 -1.17 -15.29
CA SER A 38 1.64 0.12 -14.91
C SER A 38 1.83 0.41 -13.42
N VAL A 39 1.68 -0.59 -12.54
CA VAL A 39 1.91 -0.44 -11.09
C VAL A 39 3.37 -0.09 -10.80
N ILE A 40 4.33 -0.67 -11.51
CA ILE A 40 5.75 -0.35 -11.33
C ILE A 40 6.01 1.11 -11.68
N VAL A 41 5.52 1.60 -12.81
CA VAL A 41 5.70 3.00 -13.24
C VAL A 41 5.06 3.98 -12.25
N LEU A 42 3.81 3.71 -11.83
CA LEU A 42 3.12 4.55 -10.84
C LEU A 42 3.78 4.48 -9.46
N GLY A 43 4.31 3.32 -9.09
CA GLY A 43 5.02 3.10 -7.83
C GLY A 43 6.34 3.86 -7.77
N ASP A 44 7.09 3.90 -8.87
CA ASP A 44 8.32 4.69 -8.99
C ASP A 44 8.05 6.19 -8.79
N GLU A 45 7.02 6.72 -9.46
CA GLU A 45 6.62 8.13 -9.31
C GLU A 45 6.14 8.45 -7.90
N SER A 46 5.39 7.53 -7.29
CA SER A 46 4.96 7.65 -5.89
C SER A 46 6.16 7.64 -4.92
N GLY A 47 7.14 6.76 -5.15
CA GLY A 47 8.38 6.69 -4.37
C GLY A 47 9.19 7.98 -4.43
N TYR A 48 9.35 8.55 -5.61
CA TYR A 48 10.01 9.83 -5.82
C TYR A 48 9.28 10.98 -5.07
N SER A 49 7.96 11.04 -5.19
CA SER A 49 7.14 12.04 -4.48
C SER A 49 7.26 11.93 -2.96
N ILE A 50 7.30 10.70 -2.41
CA ILE A 50 7.51 10.45 -0.97
C ILE A 50 8.89 10.94 -0.53
N GLY A 51 9.93 10.73 -1.32
CA GLY A 51 11.28 11.20 -1.04
C GLY A 51 11.37 12.70 -0.82
N HIS A 52 10.58 13.47 -1.55
CA HIS A 52 10.50 14.93 -1.40
C HIS A 52 9.54 15.39 -0.30
N ALA A 53 8.36 14.79 -0.21
CA ALA A 53 7.30 15.27 0.68
C ALA A 53 7.38 14.70 2.10
N GLN A 54 7.89 13.48 2.28
CA GLN A 54 7.88 12.73 3.55
C GLN A 54 9.21 11.99 3.76
N GLN A 55 10.29 12.74 3.96
CA GLN A 55 11.63 12.17 4.13
C GLN A 55 11.72 11.16 5.28
N THR A 56 11.01 11.41 6.40
CA THR A 56 10.95 10.47 7.52
C THR A 56 10.38 9.09 7.12
N LYS A 57 9.35 9.09 6.27
CA LYS A 57 8.78 7.85 5.73
C LYS A 57 9.80 7.12 4.86
N LEU A 58 10.51 7.84 3.98
CA LEU A 58 11.54 7.26 3.12
C LEU A 58 12.66 6.61 3.96
N ALA A 59 13.20 7.33 4.93
CA ALA A 59 14.25 6.84 5.81
C ALA A 59 13.81 5.59 6.60
N THR A 60 12.55 5.54 7.07
CA THR A 60 12.03 4.40 7.84
C THR A 60 11.76 3.16 6.99
N ILE A 61 11.24 3.29 5.76
CA ILE A 61 11.06 2.14 4.87
C ILE A 61 12.39 1.55 4.38
N GLU A 62 13.45 2.35 4.40
CA GLU A 62 14.81 1.92 4.03
C GLU A 62 15.68 1.55 5.22
N ALA A 63 15.21 1.76 6.46
CA ALA A 63 15.98 1.58 7.69
C ALA A 63 17.33 2.32 7.64
N MET A 64 17.31 3.55 7.14
CA MET A 64 18.46 4.44 7.05
C MET A 64 18.62 5.21 8.34
N TRP A 65 19.47 4.74 9.24
CA TRP A 65 19.74 5.40 10.52
C TRP A 65 20.63 6.62 10.36
N GLU A 66 21.66 6.49 9.54
CA GLU A 66 22.64 7.53 9.24
C GLU A 66 22.42 8.09 7.83
N THR A 67 22.76 9.34 7.62
CA THR A 67 22.78 9.95 6.28
C THR A 67 23.89 9.32 5.43
N GLU A 68 23.50 8.72 4.31
CA GLU A 68 24.46 8.17 3.36
C GLU A 68 24.89 9.24 2.34
N PRO A 69 26.21 9.31 2.03
CA PRO A 69 26.67 10.16 0.94
C PRO A 69 26.09 9.69 -0.38
N PRO A 70 25.84 10.63 -1.32
CA PRO A 70 25.30 10.26 -2.62
C PRO A 70 26.30 9.46 -3.47
N PRO A 71 25.81 8.51 -4.29
CA PRO A 71 24.43 8.04 -4.38
C PRO A 71 24.13 6.97 -3.32
N ALA A 72 23.03 7.16 -2.59
CA ALA A 72 22.65 6.29 -1.48
C ALA A 72 22.32 4.85 -1.93
N SER A 73 22.59 3.89 -1.04
CA SER A 73 22.32 2.47 -1.26
C SER A 73 20.87 2.10 -0.91
N PHE A 74 20.37 1.04 -1.53
CA PHE A 74 19.06 0.46 -1.22
C PHE A 74 19.23 -0.75 -0.32
N ASN A 75 18.67 -0.75 0.88
CA ASN A 75 18.72 -1.87 1.79
C ASN A 75 17.72 -2.97 1.38
N LEU A 76 18.21 -4.06 0.77
CA LEU A 76 17.35 -5.15 0.34
C LEU A 76 16.77 -5.93 1.53
N ILE A 77 17.62 -6.33 2.46
CA ILE A 77 17.27 -7.05 3.69
C ILE A 77 18.16 -6.50 4.79
N ALA A 78 17.58 -6.25 5.98
CA ALA A 78 18.31 -5.77 7.14
C ALA A 78 17.81 -6.42 8.44
N SER A 79 18.70 -6.63 9.38
CA SER A 79 18.37 -6.97 10.76
C SER A 79 18.37 -5.68 11.58
N ILE A 80 17.19 -5.17 11.86
CA ILE A 80 16.99 -3.87 12.49
C ILE A 80 17.00 -4.02 14.01
N ASN A 81 17.81 -3.21 14.69
CA ASN A 81 17.79 -3.04 16.14
C ASN A 81 17.25 -1.64 16.47
N GLU A 82 15.95 -1.56 16.77
CA GLU A 82 15.30 -0.29 17.11
C GLU A 82 15.80 0.31 18.44
N GLN A 83 16.25 -0.53 19.39
CA GLN A 83 16.72 -0.04 20.68
C GLN A 83 18.07 0.66 20.58
N GLU A 84 18.98 0.12 19.77
CA GLU A 84 20.27 0.71 19.49
C GLU A 84 20.26 1.65 18.29
N GLN A 85 19.09 1.81 17.64
CA GLN A 85 18.89 2.67 16.47
C GLN A 85 19.93 2.43 15.37
N LYS A 86 20.16 1.14 15.05
CA LYS A 86 21.11 0.71 14.01
C LYS A 86 20.68 -0.59 13.36
N ASN A 87 21.28 -0.91 12.23
CA ASN A 87 21.17 -2.24 11.63
C ASN A 87 22.31 -3.12 12.12
N ASN A 88 22.01 -4.31 12.68
CA ASN A 88 23.04 -5.28 13.04
C ASN A 88 23.84 -5.75 11.82
N TRP A 89 23.12 -5.96 10.71
CA TRP A 89 23.66 -6.22 9.38
C TRP A 89 22.61 -5.84 8.33
N ALA A 90 23.07 -5.48 7.14
CA ALA A 90 22.23 -5.22 6.00
C ALA A 90 22.87 -5.73 4.71
N ILE A 91 22.04 -6.22 3.79
CA ILE A 91 22.41 -6.49 2.40
C ILE A 91 21.87 -5.34 1.59
N HIS A 92 22.74 -4.57 0.95
CA HIS A 92 22.38 -3.39 0.20
C HIS A 92 22.81 -3.50 -1.26
N ILE A 93 22.03 -2.86 -2.11
CA ILE A 93 22.32 -2.68 -3.53
C ILE A 93 22.91 -1.27 -3.67
N PRO A 94 24.19 -1.12 -4.04
CA PRO A 94 24.81 0.19 -4.15
C PRO A 94 24.13 1.03 -5.23
N TYR A 95 24.06 2.35 -5.03
CA TYR A 95 23.54 3.37 -5.94
C TYR A 95 22.03 3.32 -6.23
N ALA A 96 21.35 2.25 -5.86
CA ALA A 96 19.96 2.03 -6.28
C ALA A 96 19.00 3.06 -5.69
N MET A 97 19.22 3.49 -4.44
CA MET A 97 18.33 4.46 -3.79
C MET A 97 18.50 5.88 -4.36
N GLY A 98 19.70 6.26 -4.77
CA GLY A 98 19.94 7.51 -5.49
C GLY A 98 19.12 7.59 -6.80
N ILE A 99 19.00 6.48 -7.52
CA ILE A 99 18.23 6.41 -8.77
C ILE A 99 16.72 6.44 -8.49
N ILE A 100 16.24 5.65 -7.53
CA ILE A 100 14.80 5.44 -7.26
C ILE A 100 14.22 6.60 -6.42
N GLY A 101 14.92 7.01 -5.34
CA GLY A 101 14.40 7.95 -4.37
C GLY A 101 14.61 9.42 -4.72
N THR A 102 15.77 9.76 -5.29
CA THR A 102 16.12 11.17 -5.60
C THR A 102 16.26 11.47 -7.09
N ARG A 103 16.34 10.44 -7.95
CA ARG A 103 16.69 10.56 -9.37
C ARG A 103 17.96 11.39 -9.60
N SER A 104 18.87 11.37 -8.62
CA SER A 104 20.12 12.14 -8.60
C SER A 104 21.24 11.28 -8.04
N PHE A 105 22.45 11.53 -8.56
CA PHE A 105 23.66 10.91 -8.02
C PHE A 105 24.38 11.82 -7.00
N ASP A 106 23.91 13.06 -6.83
CA ASP A 106 24.57 14.09 -6.03
C ASP A 106 23.76 14.50 -4.80
N THR A 107 22.49 14.05 -4.70
CA THR A 107 21.62 14.42 -3.58
C THR A 107 21.73 13.39 -2.47
N PRO A 108 22.14 13.77 -1.24
CA PRO A 108 22.14 12.87 -0.10
C PRO A 108 20.71 12.56 0.34
N ILE A 109 20.51 11.38 0.93
CA ILE A 109 19.26 11.02 1.60
C ILE A 109 19.52 11.06 3.09
N LEU A 110 18.74 11.87 3.81
CA LEU A 110 18.89 12.07 5.23
C LEU A 110 18.54 10.79 6.01
N GLY A 111 19.39 10.44 6.95
CA GLY A 111 19.15 9.37 7.90
C GLY A 111 18.18 9.78 9.01
N ILE A 112 17.70 8.78 9.76
CA ILE A 112 16.74 8.97 10.83
C ILE A 112 17.29 9.89 11.92
N HIS A 113 18.59 9.81 12.24
CA HIS A 113 19.21 10.67 13.26
C HIS A 113 19.16 12.14 12.86
N ASP A 114 19.58 12.47 11.65
CA ASP A 114 19.54 13.86 11.17
C ASP A 114 18.11 14.38 11.04
N LEU A 115 17.16 13.50 10.64
CA LEU A 115 15.75 13.86 10.58
C LEU A 115 15.14 14.12 11.97
N LYS A 116 15.60 13.43 13.03
CA LYS A 116 15.21 13.73 14.41
C LYS A 116 15.70 15.10 14.83
N ASP A 117 16.95 15.45 14.50
CA ASP A 117 17.50 16.76 14.82
C ASP A 117 16.74 17.87 14.11
N LEU A 118 16.46 17.70 12.81
CA LEU A 118 15.63 18.64 12.06
C LEU A 118 14.20 18.76 12.63
N ASN A 119 13.60 17.64 13.04
CA ASN A 119 12.27 17.67 13.64
C ASN A 119 12.28 18.35 15.01
N ARG A 120 13.36 18.19 15.80
CA ARG A 120 13.55 18.92 17.07
C ARG A 120 13.55 20.41 16.84
N GLU A 121 14.31 20.90 15.87
CA GLU A 121 14.34 22.32 15.51
C GLU A 121 12.95 22.82 15.09
N LYS A 122 12.26 22.07 14.24
CA LYS A 122 10.89 22.41 13.81
C LYS A 122 9.88 22.38 14.96
N ILE A 123 10.01 21.47 15.93
CA ILE A 123 9.13 21.41 17.10
C ILE A 123 9.36 22.64 17.99
N ILE A 124 10.60 23.04 18.22
CA ILE A 124 10.94 24.22 19.03
C ILE A 124 10.46 25.51 18.34
N ASP A 125 10.66 25.63 17.03
CA ASP A 125 10.17 26.75 16.24
C ASP A 125 8.63 26.78 16.19
N GLY A 126 8.01 25.63 16.02
CA GLY A 126 6.56 25.44 16.03
C GLY A 126 5.92 25.73 17.40
N GLN A 127 6.63 25.47 18.51
CA GLN A 127 6.20 25.87 19.85
C GLN A 127 5.98 27.40 19.92
N GLN A 128 6.91 28.19 19.37
CA GLN A 128 6.77 29.64 19.28
C GLN A 128 5.58 30.04 18.41
N ALA A 129 5.36 29.35 17.29
CA ALA A 129 4.22 29.58 16.42
C ALA A 129 2.88 29.37 17.15
N VAL A 130 2.77 28.33 18.00
CA VAL A 130 1.55 28.06 18.79
C VAL A 130 1.30 29.19 19.78
N VAL A 131 2.31 29.64 20.51
CA VAL A 131 2.21 30.74 21.47
C VAL A 131 1.76 32.05 20.77
N LEU A 132 2.37 32.36 19.63
CA LEU A 132 1.99 33.53 18.83
C LEU A 132 0.57 33.42 18.29
N LEU A 133 0.13 32.20 17.90
CA LEU A 133 -1.24 32.00 17.47
C LEU A 133 -2.26 32.24 18.60
N GLU A 134 -1.96 31.84 19.83
CA GLU A 134 -2.82 32.09 20.98
C GLU A 134 -2.92 33.58 21.27
N GLN A 135 -1.82 34.32 21.24
CA GLN A 135 -1.81 35.77 21.36
C GLN A 135 -2.60 36.48 20.24
N LEU A 136 -2.48 36.00 19.00
CA LEU A 136 -3.25 36.50 17.86
C LEU A 136 -4.75 36.24 17.98
N ARG A 137 -5.18 35.20 18.70
CA ARG A 137 -6.62 34.97 18.97
C ARG A 137 -7.22 36.06 19.88
N GLU A 138 -6.41 36.62 20.75
CA GLU A 138 -6.81 37.71 21.66
C GLU A 138 -6.74 39.08 20.95
N ASP A 139 -5.69 39.33 20.15
CA ASP A 139 -5.47 40.59 19.42
C ASP A 139 -5.20 40.30 17.93
N LYS A 140 -6.28 40.16 17.14
CA LYS A 140 -6.24 39.76 15.73
C LYS A 140 -5.68 40.83 14.78
N GLU A 141 -5.67 42.09 15.17
CA GLU A 141 -5.27 43.20 14.30
C GLU A 141 -3.83 43.66 14.56
N ASN A 142 -3.12 43.04 15.46
CA ASN A 142 -1.75 43.40 15.81
C ASN A 142 -0.78 43.02 14.69
N ALA A 143 -0.31 44.02 13.94
CA ALA A 143 0.57 43.85 12.81
C ALA A 143 1.93 43.21 13.18
N ASP A 144 2.46 43.50 14.39
CA ASP A 144 3.73 42.93 14.83
C ASP A 144 3.60 41.44 15.18
N LEU A 145 2.49 41.03 15.82
CA LEU A 145 2.21 39.64 16.10
C LEU A 145 1.96 38.83 14.78
N ILE A 146 1.24 39.43 13.82
CA ILE A 146 1.03 38.80 12.49
C ILE A 146 2.37 38.61 11.81
N LYS A 147 3.26 39.56 11.84
CA LYS A 147 4.59 39.46 11.23
C LYS A 147 5.43 38.38 11.93
N ALA A 148 5.46 38.37 13.26
CA ALA A 148 6.16 37.34 14.02
C ALA A 148 5.60 35.95 13.74
N PHE A 149 4.27 35.75 13.73
CA PHE A 149 3.63 34.50 13.44
C PHE A 149 3.99 34.00 12.02
N ASN A 150 3.98 34.88 11.03
CA ASN A 150 4.33 34.54 9.65
C ASN A 150 5.76 33.98 9.48
N THR A 151 6.67 34.29 10.42
CA THR A 151 8.03 33.76 10.43
C THR A 151 8.07 32.27 10.87
N HIS A 152 7.18 31.87 11.77
CA HIS A 152 7.19 30.55 12.42
C HIS A 152 6.04 29.63 11.96
N LYS A 153 5.05 30.16 11.22
CA LYS A 153 3.81 29.46 10.85
C LYS A 153 4.01 28.13 10.15
N ASP A 154 5.08 28.00 9.35
CA ASP A 154 5.35 26.80 8.55
C ASP A 154 5.65 25.58 9.42
N ASN A 155 6.11 25.81 10.66
CA ASN A 155 6.37 24.77 11.65
C ASN A 155 5.27 24.64 12.71
N LEU A 156 4.14 25.36 12.57
CA LEU A 156 3.03 25.32 13.53
C LEU A 156 2.57 23.90 13.83
N GLY A 157 2.42 23.06 12.81
CA GLY A 157 2.01 21.67 12.97
C GLY A 157 2.96 20.85 13.85
N PHE A 158 4.26 21.09 13.73
CA PHE A 158 5.27 20.45 14.60
C PHE A 158 5.14 20.87 16.05
N GLY A 159 4.87 22.16 16.31
CA GLY A 159 4.57 22.64 17.66
C GLY A 159 3.31 22.03 18.27
N LEU A 160 2.29 21.77 17.44
CA LEU A 160 1.05 21.11 17.87
C LEU A 160 1.26 19.66 18.33
N LEU A 161 2.36 18.98 17.95
CA LEU A 161 2.68 17.63 18.48
C LEU A 161 2.85 17.64 20.00
N LEU A 162 3.33 18.74 20.58
CA LEU A 162 3.50 18.90 22.02
C LEU A 162 2.17 18.82 22.78
N GLY A 163 1.05 19.15 22.12
CA GLY A 163 -0.29 19.04 22.69
C GLY A 163 -0.72 17.62 23.10
N LYS A 164 0.02 16.59 22.67
CA LYS A 164 -0.15 15.21 23.14
C LYS A 164 0.35 15.03 24.58
N TYR A 165 1.32 15.82 25.02
CA TYR A 165 2.03 15.66 26.30
C TYR A 165 1.67 16.75 27.31
N THR A 166 1.29 17.93 26.86
CA THR A 166 0.92 19.06 27.73
C THR A 166 -0.18 19.90 27.11
N ALA A 167 -1.07 20.41 27.96
CA ALA A 167 -2.04 21.42 27.55
C ALA A 167 -1.39 22.82 27.42
N ASP A 168 -0.33 23.09 28.20
CA ASP A 168 0.45 24.31 28.13
C ASP A 168 1.71 24.11 27.29
N ILE A 169 1.55 24.32 25.98
CA ILE A 169 2.62 24.15 25.02
C ILE A 169 3.75 25.15 25.23
N ALA A 170 3.44 26.36 25.73
CA ALA A 170 4.44 27.38 25.98
C ALA A 170 5.52 26.95 26.97
N ASN A 171 5.14 26.17 27.98
CA ASN A 171 6.01 25.68 29.04
C ASN A 171 6.38 24.20 28.90
N ALA A 172 6.40 23.68 27.69
CA ALA A 172 6.81 22.30 27.45
C ALA A 172 8.26 22.04 27.88
N THR A 173 8.47 20.98 28.65
CA THR A 173 9.80 20.60 29.14
C THR A 173 10.67 20.01 28.05
N PRO A 174 12.02 20.05 28.17
CA PRO A 174 12.91 19.38 27.22
C PRO A 174 12.60 17.89 27.04
N GLN A 175 12.12 17.21 28.08
CA GLN A 175 11.72 15.80 28.00
C GLN A 175 10.49 15.59 27.12
N MET A 176 9.50 16.50 27.18
CA MET A 176 8.31 16.46 26.32
C MET A 176 8.67 16.72 24.85
N ILE A 177 9.59 17.63 24.61
CA ILE A 177 10.12 17.90 23.27
C ILE A 177 10.78 16.64 22.71
N GLU A 178 11.62 15.96 23.48
CA GLU A 178 12.30 14.76 23.06
C GLU A 178 11.32 13.60 22.77
N GLN A 179 10.29 13.46 23.60
CA GLN A 179 9.20 12.50 23.35
C GLN A 179 8.45 12.81 22.04
N ALA A 180 8.20 14.10 21.75
CA ALA A 180 7.56 14.51 20.50
C ALA A 180 8.46 14.25 19.28
N VAL A 181 9.78 14.39 19.43
CA VAL A 181 10.77 14.05 18.40
C VAL A 181 10.75 12.55 18.13
N GLU A 182 10.81 11.71 19.17
CA GLU A 182 10.73 10.24 19.00
C GLU A 182 9.42 9.82 18.33
N ASP A 183 8.30 10.37 18.76
CA ASP A 183 6.98 10.05 18.18
C ASP A 183 6.81 10.59 16.75
N SER A 184 7.62 11.57 16.31
CA SER A 184 7.59 12.10 14.94
C SER A 184 8.10 11.11 13.89
N ILE A 185 8.76 10.05 14.31
CA ILE A 185 9.33 9.00 13.46
C ILE A 185 8.53 7.70 13.63
N PRO A 186 7.95 7.14 12.57
CA PRO A 186 7.30 5.82 12.63
C PRO A 186 8.31 4.72 13.01
N ARG A 187 7.82 3.63 13.64
CA ARG A 187 8.69 2.48 13.94
C ARG A 187 9.27 1.87 12.66
N VAL A 188 10.58 1.68 12.67
CA VAL A 188 11.35 1.29 11.48
C VAL A 188 11.08 -0.16 11.06
N THR A 189 11.08 -1.10 12.02
CA THR A 189 10.94 -2.54 11.72
C THR A 189 9.67 -2.89 10.96
N PRO A 190 8.45 -2.49 11.40
CA PRO A 190 7.24 -2.81 10.68
C PRO A 190 7.18 -2.10 9.32
N MET A 191 7.68 -0.87 9.21
CA MET A 191 7.72 -0.11 7.96
C MET A 191 8.61 -0.79 6.92
N PHE A 192 9.83 -1.14 7.32
CA PHE A 192 10.81 -1.80 6.47
C PHE A 192 10.27 -3.12 5.91
N TRP A 193 9.79 -4.02 6.80
CA TRP A 193 9.34 -5.34 6.37
C TRP A 193 8.06 -5.32 5.56
N SER A 194 7.10 -4.45 5.90
CA SER A 194 5.88 -4.30 5.10
C SER A 194 6.19 -3.82 3.68
N PHE A 195 7.10 -2.87 3.52
CA PHE A 195 7.55 -2.41 2.21
C PHE A 195 8.25 -3.53 1.43
N ARG A 196 9.14 -4.30 2.07
CA ARG A 196 9.85 -5.44 1.44
C ARG A 196 8.90 -6.53 0.99
N VAL A 197 7.90 -6.89 1.80
CA VAL A 197 6.86 -7.86 1.42
C VAL A 197 6.06 -7.35 0.22
N MET A 198 5.62 -6.09 0.24
CA MET A 198 4.90 -5.48 -0.88
C MET A 198 5.69 -5.55 -2.19
N VAL A 199 6.94 -5.07 -2.17
CA VAL A 199 7.82 -5.05 -3.34
C VAL A 199 8.19 -6.45 -3.80
N GLY A 200 8.51 -7.35 -2.87
CA GLY A 200 8.83 -8.76 -3.17
C GLY A 200 7.68 -9.49 -3.87
N LEU A 201 6.45 -9.31 -3.38
CA LEU A 201 5.26 -9.86 -4.05
C LEU A 201 5.04 -9.21 -5.42
N GLY A 202 5.32 -7.92 -5.58
CA GLY A 202 5.29 -7.23 -6.87
C GLY A 202 6.23 -7.87 -7.90
N PHE A 203 7.48 -8.14 -7.52
CA PHE A 203 8.43 -8.83 -8.39
C PHE A 203 8.03 -10.29 -8.69
N LEU A 204 7.48 -11.01 -7.72
CA LEU A 204 6.95 -12.36 -7.95
C LEU A 204 5.77 -12.36 -8.93
N MET A 205 4.88 -11.37 -8.83
CA MET A 205 3.78 -11.20 -9.79
C MET A 205 4.31 -10.82 -11.19
N LEU A 206 5.30 -9.95 -11.27
CA LEU A 206 5.95 -9.60 -12.53
C LEU A 206 6.56 -10.85 -13.20
N ALA A 207 7.29 -11.65 -12.45
CA ALA A 207 7.87 -12.90 -12.94
C ALA A 207 6.78 -13.88 -13.40
N LEU A 208 5.70 -14.05 -12.61
CA LEU A 208 4.58 -14.91 -12.96
C LEU A 208 3.93 -14.49 -14.28
N PHE A 209 3.51 -13.21 -14.40
CA PHE A 209 2.82 -12.74 -15.60
C PHE A 209 3.72 -12.73 -16.83
N SER A 210 5.02 -12.44 -16.66
CA SER A 210 6.02 -12.52 -17.73
C SER A 210 6.15 -13.96 -18.25
N LEU A 211 6.25 -14.93 -17.34
CA LEU A 211 6.33 -16.35 -17.70
C LEU A 211 5.02 -16.84 -18.34
N CYS A 212 3.87 -16.46 -17.80
CA CYS A 212 2.56 -16.80 -18.38
C CYS A 212 2.44 -16.24 -19.80
N LEU A 213 2.81 -14.98 -20.04
CA LEU A 213 2.77 -14.35 -21.35
C LEU A 213 3.75 -15.02 -22.32
N PHE A 214 4.99 -15.26 -21.87
CA PHE A 214 6.01 -15.93 -22.68
C PHE A 214 5.55 -17.33 -23.16
N TYR A 215 5.05 -18.17 -22.27
CA TYR A 215 4.56 -19.49 -22.63
C TYR A 215 3.23 -19.45 -23.38
N THR A 216 2.45 -18.40 -23.25
CA THR A 216 1.25 -18.17 -24.08
C THR A 216 1.65 -17.92 -25.53
N ILE A 217 2.64 -17.06 -25.77
CA ILE A 217 3.13 -16.70 -27.11
C ILE A 217 3.87 -17.89 -27.75
N LYS A 218 4.75 -18.55 -26.98
CA LYS A 218 5.55 -19.67 -27.46
C LYS A 218 4.73 -20.99 -27.64
N GLY A 219 3.61 -21.09 -26.95
CA GLY A 219 2.87 -22.31 -26.78
C GLY A 219 3.43 -23.22 -25.68
N GLY A 220 2.70 -24.25 -25.30
CA GLY A 220 3.17 -25.28 -24.35
C GLY A 220 2.98 -24.96 -22.86
N TYR A 221 2.25 -23.91 -22.51
CA TYR A 221 1.94 -23.60 -21.09
C TYR A 221 1.11 -24.68 -20.41
N MET A 222 0.32 -25.44 -21.17
CA MET A 222 -0.48 -26.55 -20.66
C MET A 222 0.37 -27.66 -20.03
N ASP A 223 1.58 -27.88 -20.56
CA ASP A 223 2.51 -28.89 -20.07
C ASP A 223 3.29 -28.42 -18.85
N LYS A 224 3.25 -27.11 -18.53
CA LYS A 224 3.96 -26.49 -17.44
C LYS A 224 3.13 -26.49 -16.14
N ARG A 225 2.84 -27.66 -15.60
CA ARG A 225 2.03 -27.84 -14.40
C ARG A 225 2.57 -27.04 -13.19
N TRP A 226 3.89 -26.82 -13.11
CA TRP A 226 4.51 -26.00 -12.06
C TRP A 226 4.08 -24.54 -12.16
N LEU A 227 4.00 -23.98 -13.37
CA LEU A 227 3.58 -22.59 -13.61
C LEU A 227 2.12 -22.38 -13.21
N LEU A 228 1.23 -23.31 -13.60
CA LEU A 228 -0.18 -23.29 -13.20
C LEU A 228 -0.36 -23.43 -11.67
N LYS A 229 0.45 -24.28 -11.01
CA LYS A 229 0.44 -24.36 -9.55
C LYS A 229 0.95 -23.09 -8.90
N PHE A 230 2.02 -22.49 -9.43
CA PHE A 230 2.55 -21.23 -8.94
C PHE A 230 1.52 -20.10 -9.07
N ALA A 231 0.81 -20.02 -10.20
CA ALA A 231 -0.27 -19.06 -10.39
C ALA A 231 -1.39 -19.23 -9.34
N VAL A 232 -1.77 -20.46 -9.00
CA VAL A 232 -2.75 -20.73 -7.93
C VAL A 232 -2.24 -20.30 -6.55
N ILE A 233 -0.97 -20.54 -6.23
CA ILE A 233 -0.36 -20.14 -4.95
C ILE A 233 -0.29 -18.60 -4.83
N MET A 234 -0.05 -17.92 -5.94
CA MET A 234 0.04 -16.45 -5.99
C MET A 234 -1.32 -15.74 -5.93
N LEU A 235 -2.43 -16.46 -5.80
CA LEU A 235 -3.77 -15.89 -5.67
C LEU A 235 -3.90 -14.82 -4.57
N PRO A 236 -3.45 -15.04 -3.33
CA PRO A 236 -3.56 -14.04 -2.27
C PRO A 236 -2.53 -12.90 -2.42
N ALA A 237 -1.52 -13.01 -3.30
CA ALA A 237 -0.43 -12.05 -3.39
C ALA A 237 -0.88 -10.60 -3.67
N PRO A 238 -1.83 -10.31 -4.59
CA PRO A 238 -2.29 -8.94 -4.82
C PRO A 238 -2.93 -8.31 -3.60
N TRP A 239 -3.73 -9.07 -2.82
CA TRP A 239 -4.34 -8.56 -1.60
C TRP A 239 -3.29 -8.30 -0.51
N ILE A 240 -2.40 -9.27 -0.28
CA ILE A 240 -1.33 -9.09 0.71
C ILE A 240 -0.46 -7.89 0.33
N ALA A 241 -0.09 -7.73 -0.94
CA ALA A 241 0.68 -6.59 -1.41
C ALA A 241 -0.06 -5.26 -1.20
N SER A 242 -1.37 -5.22 -1.48
CA SER A 242 -2.21 -4.04 -1.26
C SER A 242 -2.32 -3.68 0.22
N GLU A 243 -2.53 -4.65 1.11
CA GLU A 243 -2.60 -4.44 2.56
C GLU A 243 -1.26 -3.95 3.13
N MET A 244 -0.15 -4.54 2.66
CA MET A 244 1.18 -4.07 3.07
C MET A 244 1.45 -2.65 2.57
N GLY A 245 1.04 -2.32 1.34
CA GLY A 245 1.15 -0.97 0.79
C GLY A 245 0.28 0.04 1.55
N TRP A 246 -0.95 -0.33 1.89
CA TRP A 246 -1.82 0.48 2.73
C TRP A 246 -1.21 0.72 4.12
N PHE A 247 -0.66 -0.33 4.74
CA PHE A 247 0.04 -0.21 6.02
C PHE A 247 1.21 0.79 5.92
N VAL A 248 2.07 0.68 4.91
CA VAL A 248 3.19 1.62 4.68
C VAL A 248 2.68 3.04 4.49
N SER A 249 1.57 3.23 3.77
CA SER A 249 0.98 4.54 3.53
C SER A 249 0.47 5.19 4.82
N GLU A 250 -0.38 4.48 5.57
CA GLU A 250 -1.12 5.03 6.70
C GLU A 250 -0.32 5.00 8.01
N TYR A 251 0.37 3.91 8.29
CA TYR A 251 1.24 3.82 9.46
C TYR A 251 2.48 4.72 9.30
N GLY A 252 3.08 4.74 8.11
CA GLY A 252 4.23 5.60 7.81
C GLY A 252 3.90 7.09 7.76
N ARG A 253 2.62 7.47 7.81
CA ARG A 253 2.18 8.86 7.93
C ARG A 253 2.10 9.32 9.39
N GLN A 254 2.00 8.39 10.35
CA GLN A 254 1.89 8.76 11.75
C GLN A 254 3.15 9.54 12.22
N PRO A 255 2.98 10.53 13.14
CA PRO A 255 1.76 10.90 13.90
C PRO A 255 0.82 11.89 13.21
N TRP A 256 0.85 11.99 11.89
CA TRP A 256 0.15 13.02 11.13
C TRP A 256 -1.13 12.51 10.47
N THR A 257 -2.17 13.32 10.46
CA THR A 257 -3.28 13.24 9.50
C THR A 257 -2.91 13.96 8.21
N VAL A 258 -2.34 15.17 8.32
CA VAL A 258 -1.71 15.91 7.22
C VAL A 258 -0.29 16.22 7.64
N TYR A 259 0.69 15.67 6.93
CA TYR A 259 2.10 15.76 7.29
C TYR A 259 2.56 17.21 7.53
N GLY A 260 3.17 17.44 8.68
CA GLY A 260 3.70 18.73 9.08
C GLY A 260 2.65 19.81 9.43
N VAL A 261 1.34 19.52 9.25
CA VAL A 261 0.26 20.50 9.45
C VAL A 261 -0.68 20.09 10.58
N LEU A 262 -1.22 18.88 10.52
CA LEU A 262 -2.25 18.43 11.46
C LEU A 262 -1.89 17.09 12.07
N PRO A 263 -1.55 17.06 13.37
CA PRO A 263 -1.36 15.81 14.12
C PRO A 263 -2.63 14.99 14.26
N THR A 264 -2.49 13.66 14.29
CA THR A 264 -3.60 12.72 14.38
C THR A 264 -4.43 12.90 15.64
N HIS A 265 -3.81 13.20 16.79
CA HIS A 265 -4.51 13.39 18.06
C HIS A 265 -5.43 14.62 18.08
N LEU A 266 -5.21 15.60 17.18
CA LEU A 266 -6.08 16.76 17.00
C LEU A 266 -7.13 16.55 15.89
N SER A 267 -7.05 15.46 15.14
CA SER A 267 -7.96 15.15 14.03
C SER A 267 -9.22 14.40 14.48
N VAL A 268 -9.66 14.60 15.70
CA VAL A 268 -10.87 14.00 16.26
C VAL A 268 -12.07 14.94 16.11
N SER A 269 -13.21 14.36 15.75
CA SER A 269 -14.48 15.09 15.69
C SER A 269 -15.18 15.08 17.07
N ASN A 270 -16.09 16.04 17.29
CA ASN A 270 -16.90 16.14 18.53
C ASN A 270 -18.06 15.11 18.56
N ILE A 271 -17.88 13.93 17.97
CA ILE A 271 -18.88 12.86 17.95
C ILE A 271 -18.60 11.93 19.13
N SER A 272 -19.67 11.49 19.83
CA SER A 272 -19.52 10.56 20.95
C SER A 272 -18.96 9.21 20.49
N ALA A 273 -18.10 8.59 21.30
CA ALA A 273 -17.57 7.26 21.02
C ALA A 273 -18.67 6.21 20.80
N THR A 274 -19.81 6.35 21.50
CA THR A 274 -20.98 5.48 21.36
C THR A 274 -21.59 5.60 19.94
N SER A 275 -21.71 6.81 19.39
CA SER A 275 -22.22 7.02 18.03
C SER A 275 -21.28 6.42 16.98
N VAL A 276 -19.98 6.58 17.15
CA VAL A 276 -18.96 5.97 16.27
C VAL A 276 -19.04 4.45 16.35
N PHE A 277 -19.16 3.88 17.57
CA PHE A 277 -19.30 2.44 17.77
C PHE A 277 -20.52 1.87 17.03
N TRP A 278 -21.70 2.46 17.18
CA TRP A 278 -22.91 1.96 16.52
C TRP A 278 -22.87 2.12 15.01
N SER A 279 -22.31 3.22 14.50
CA SER A 279 -22.07 3.37 13.06
C SER A 279 -21.13 2.30 12.53
N LEU A 280 -20.00 2.08 13.20
CA LEU A 280 -19.02 1.07 12.81
C LEU A 280 -19.62 -0.35 12.89
N ALA A 281 -20.35 -0.67 13.97
CA ALA A 281 -21.03 -1.94 14.13
C ALA A 281 -22.06 -2.18 13.02
N GLY A 282 -22.82 -1.14 12.63
CA GLY A 282 -23.74 -1.19 11.51
C GLY A 282 -23.03 -1.49 10.18
N PHE A 283 -21.94 -0.78 9.88
CA PHE A 283 -21.13 -1.04 8.67
C PHE A 283 -20.54 -2.45 8.68
N VAL A 284 -19.90 -2.86 9.75
CA VAL A 284 -19.30 -4.20 9.87
C VAL A 284 -20.37 -5.28 9.72
N GLY A 285 -21.51 -5.12 10.39
CA GLY A 285 -22.62 -6.08 10.30
C GLY A 285 -23.18 -6.18 8.88
N PHE A 286 -23.43 -5.04 8.23
CA PHE A 286 -23.95 -5.00 6.87
C PHE A 286 -22.98 -5.61 5.84
N TYR A 287 -21.71 -5.19 5.86
CA TYR A 287 -20.72 -5.74 4.93
C TYR A 287 -20.38 -7.20 5.20
N THR A 288 -20.43 -7.66 6.47
CA THR A 288 -20.28 -9.08 6.79
C THR A 288 -21.43 -9.90 6.22
N LEU A 289 -22.67 -9.40 6.30
CA LEU A 289 -23.83 -10.05 5.68
C LEU A 289 -23.66 -10.14 4.16
N LEU A 290 -23.26 -9.05 3.50
CA LEU A 290 -22.98 -9.05 2.06
C LEU A 290 -21.88 -10.04 1.69
N LEU A 291 -20.80 -10.09 2.46
CA LEU A 291 -19.68 -11.03 2.25
C LEU A 291 -20.17 -12.49 2.36
N ILE A 292 -21.02 -12.82 3.33
CA ILE A 292 -21.58 -14.16 3.45
C ILE A 292 -22.39 -14.53 2.21
N VAL A 293 -23.25 -13.61 1.73
CA VAL A 293 -24.05 -13.81 0.52
C VAL A 293 -23.14 -13.98 -0.70
N GLU A 294 -22.12 -13.14 -0.83
CA GLU A 294 -21.15 -13.19 -1.93
C GLU A 294 -20.39 -14.54 -1.94
N ILE A 295 -19.85 -14.97 -0.81
CA ILE A 295 -19.17 -16.27 -0.67
C ILE A 295 -20.10 -17.42 -1.06
N TYR A 296 -21.36 -17.39 -0.59
CA TYR A 296 -22.36 -18.40 -0.95
C TYR A 296 -22.61 -18.44 -2.46
N LEU A 297 -22.85 -17.29 -3.07
CA LEU A 297 -23.08 -17.19 -4.52
C LEU A 297 -21.84 -17.61 -5.31
N MET A 298 -20.65 -17.16 -4.93
CA MET A 298 -19.41 -17.58 -5.56
C MET A 298 -19.22 -19.09 -5.51
N GLN A 299 -19.42 -19.72 -4.34
CA GLN A 299 -19.33 -21.16 -4.20
C GLN A 299 -20.36 -21.89 -5.07
N LYS A 300 -21.60 -21.40 -5.11
CA LYS A 300 -22.68 -21.93 -5.93
C LYS A 300 -22.28 -21.92 -7.41
N TYR A 301 -21.91 -20.77 -7.96
CA TYR A 301 -21.61 -20.64 -9.39
C TYR A 301 -20.28 -21.31 -9.79
N VAL A 302 -19.29 -21.32 -8.91
CA VAL A 302 -18.04 -22.09 -9.14
C VAL A 302 -18.33 -23.60 -9.26
N ARG A 303 -19.29 -24.13 -8.47
CA ARG A 303 -19.66 -25.55 -8.56
C ARG A 303 -20.47 -25.86 -9.83
N LEU A 304 -21.35 -24.94 -10.25
CA LEU A 304 -22.16 -25.09 -11.46
C LEU A 304 -21.31 -25.01 -12.74
N GLY A 305 -20.22 -24.23 -12.71
CA GLY A 305 -19.29 -24.06 -13.83
C GLY A 305 -19.75 -23.06 -14.89
N PRO A 306 -18.95 -22.88 -15.97
CA PRO A 306 -19.18 -21.85 -16.99
C PRO A 306 -20.51 -22.00 -17.76
N ALA A 307 -21.02 -23.21 -17.91
CA ALA A 307 -22.28 -23.47 -18.61
C ALA A 307 -23.52 -22.91 -17.91
N SER A 308 -23.41 -22.56 -16.62
CA SER A 308 -24.50 -21.98 -15.83
C SER A 308 -24.59 -20.47 -15.88
N LEU A 309 -23.63 -19.80 -16.51
CA LEU A 309 -23.60 -18.33 -16.60
C LEU A 309 -24.86 -17.78 -17.26
N GLY A 310 -25.56 -16.87 -16.56
CA GLY A 310 -26.80 -16.25 -17.05
C GLY A 310 -28.07 -17.06 -16.85
N THR A 311 -28.03 -18.29 -16.34
CA THR A 311 -29.22 -19.16 -16.22
C THR A 311 -29.91 -19.06 -14.84
N GLY A 312 -29.19 -18.65 -13.79
CA GLY A 312 -29.74 -18.58 -12.41
C GLY A 312 -30.22 -19.90 -11.84
N ARG A 313 -29.84 -21.06 -12.39
CA ARG A 313 -30.38 -22.37 -12.09
C ARG A 313 -29.94 -22.93 -10.74
N TYR A 314 -30.82 -23.71 -10.16
CA TYR A 314 -30.55 -24.51 -8.96
C TYR A 314 -30.08 -25.91 -9.32
N ASP A 315 -29.44 -26.63 -8.36
CA ASP A 315 -29.06 -28.02 -8.52
C ASP A 315 -30.30 -28.84 -8.90
N GLY A 316 -30.20 -29.58 -10.00
CA GLY A 316 -31.31 -30.42 -10.54
C GLY A 316 -32.01 -29.82 -11.77
N GLU A 317 -31.77 -28.58 -12.17
CA GLU A 317 -32.29 -28.03 -13.42
C GLU A 317 -31.35 -28.38 -14.59
N GLN A 318 -31.92 -28.95 -15.65
CA GLN A 318 -31.16 -29.28 -16.89
C GLN A 318 -30.69 -27.99 -17.59
N PRO A 319 -29.45 -27.94 -18.14
CA PRO A 319 -28.97 -26.83 -18.92
C PRO A 319 -29.88 -26.53 -20.13
N ALA A 320 -30.12 -25.23 -20.43
CA ALA A 320 -30.95 -24.83 -21.58
C ALA A 320 -30.39 -25.32 -22.93
N ILE A 321 -29.09 -25.64 -22.94
CA ILE A 321 -28.40 -26.15 -24.13
C ILE A 321 -28.94 -27.53 -24.58
N ASP A 322 -29.40 -28.37 -23.65
CA ASP A 322 -30.01 -29.67 -23.99
C ASP A 322 -31.40 -29.55 -24.61
N LYS A 323 -31.99 -28.34 -24.61
CA LYS A 323 -33.31 -28.06 -25.24
C LYS A 323 -33.22 -27.39 -26.60
N LEU A 324 -32.00 -27.04 -27.06
CA LEU A 324 -31.83 -26.57 -28.42
C LEU A 324 -31.89 -27.78 -29.36
N PRO A 325 -32.79 -27.78 -30.37
CA PRO A 325 -32.78 -28.83 -31.38
C PRO A 325 -31.40 -28.88 -32.02
N ALA A 326 -30.89 -30.09 -32.23
CA ALA A 326 -29.64 -30.27 -32.93
C ALA A 326 -29.67 -29.44 -34.22
N PRO A 327 -28.60 -28.75 -34.60
CA PRO A 327 -28.58 -27.96 -35.83
C PRO A 327 -28.84 -28.93 -36.98
N THR A 328 -30.07 -28.89 -37.46
CA THR A 328 -30.46 -29.54 -38.72
C THR A 328 -29.88 -28.69 -39.84
N GLY A 329 -28.73 -29.06 -40.30
CA GLY A 329 -28.10 -28.36 -41.41
C GLY A 329 -26.70 -28.87 -41.66
N GLY A 330 -26.64 -29.99 -42.36
CA GLY A 330 -25.42 -30.38 -43.05
C GLY A 330 -25.04 -29.27 -44.02
N VAL A 331 -23.92 -28.58 -43.76
CA VAL A 331 -23.22 -27.89 -44.84
C VAL A 331 -22.32 -28.92 -45.47
N SER A 332 -22.82 -29.43 -46.60
CA SER A 332 -22.07 -30.16 -47.57
C SER A 332 -20.75 -29.44 -47.88
N ASN A 333 -19.67 -30.17 -47.82
CA ASN A 333 -18.42 -29.79 -48.45
C ASN A 333 -18.65 -29.53 -49.93
N ALA A 334 -18.46 -28.32 -50.37
CA ALA A 334 -18.18 -27.98 -51.77
C ALA A 334 -17.28 -26.75 -51.81
N ILE A 335 -16.11 -27.03 -52.36
CA ILE A 335 -15.05 -26.17 -52.87
C ILE A 335 -14.17 -25.46 -51.84
#